data_2ee67b96589a0e88eee556dd34182343
#
_entry.id   2ee67b96589a0e88eee556dd34182343
#
_cell.length_a   1.000
_cell.length_b   1.000
_cell.length_c   1.000
_cell.angle_alpha   90.00
_cell.angle_beta   90.00
_cell.angle_gamma   90.00
#
_symmetry.space_group_name_H-M   'P 1'
#
loop_
_entity.id
_entity.type
_entity.pdbx_description
1 polymer ?
#
loop_
_entity_poly.entity_id
_entity_poly.type
_entity_poly.pdbx_seq_one_letter_code
_entity_poly.pdbx_strand_id
1 'polypeptide(L)'
;MAAPAAFASDPGTIDTGDTAWVLISAALVFIMTPGLGFFYGGMVRNKNVLTTIMQSFFIVAMISVEWILIGYAMTFGTDINGFIGSLDKVGLTGVGMAVLENGTIPEMAFVAFQCMFAVITPALITGAFAERMKFHAFVVFILLWAIFIYNPMAHWVWGGGFLAKLGALDFAGGLVIHILSGVSGLTLCVLPGQTLWLWGKSPMVPHNLPMTVLGAALLWFGWFGFNAGSALGANALAASAFIASQAAAAAATVTWVAVEWIVQGKPTILGAASGCIAGLVAITPAAGFVAPLPALIIGAVGGVICYFAVAVVKAKLGYDDSLDAFGIHGIGGTWGSIATGIWATTEVNPAGANGLFYGSSDLLVAQIISTVVAYALAIVGTFIIFKIISLFMTVRTDKNEEITGLDIGEHGERGYNYAIMSGSPFGETPATPLGNASLNNAAVNSAGINGRNL
;
A
#
# COMPACT_ATOMS: atom_id res chain seq x y z
N MET A 1 -18.37 10.21 9.01
CA MET A 1 -19.37 10.33 7.92
C MET A 1 -18.61 10.42 6.61
N ALA A 2 -18.86 9.51 5.66
CA ALA A 2 -18.43 9.78 4.29
C ALA A 2 -19.04 11.12 3.89
N ALA A 3 -18.25 12.00 3.25
CA ALA A 3 -18.74 13.31 2.83
C ALA A 3 -20.01 13.14 1.97
N PRO A 4 -21.12 13.75 2.29
CA PRO A 4 -22.30 13.67 1.45
C PRO A 4 -21.94 14.24 0.06
N ALA A 5 -22.36 13.53 -0.98
CA ALA A 5 -22.13 13.95 -2.36
C ALA A 5 -22.88 15.26 -2.63
N ALA A 6 -22.17 16.30 -3.01
CA ALA A 6 -22.70 17.66 -3.15
C ALA A 6 -23.78 17.83 -4.26
N PHE A 7 -24.05 16.79 -5.07
CA PHE A 7 -25.05 16.77 -6.14
C PHE A 7 -25.54 15.35 -6.42
N ALA A 8 -25.84 14.60 -5.36
CA ALA A 8 -26.39 13.26 -5.52
C ALA A 8 -27.90 13.31 -5.81
N SER A 9 -28.41 12.29 -6.50
CA SER A 9 -29.81 11.89 -6.51
C SER A 9 -30.37 11.85 -5.09
N ASP A 10 -31.69 11.96 -4.92
CA ASP A 10 -32.32 12.03 -3.62
C ASP A 10 -31.75 10.97 -2.63
N PRO A 11 -31.19 11.39 -1.47
CA PRO A 11 -30.68 10.45 -0.48
C PRO A 11 -31.76 9.44 -0.09
N GLY A 12 -31.37 8.17 0.01
CA GLY A 12 -32.30 7.08 0.37
C GLY A 12 -32.84 6.30 -0.82
N THR A 13 -32.49 6.68 -2.09
CA THR A 13 -32.80 5.89 -3.27
C THR A 13 -31.52 5.41 -3.96
N ILE A 14 -31.54 4.17 -4.47
CA ILE A 14 -30.39 3.61 -5.20
C ILE A 14 -30.32 4.27 -6.58
N ASP A 15 -29.20 4.94 -6.85
CA ASP A 15 -28.85 5.45 -8.18
C ASP A 15 -27.96 4.43 -8.92
N THR A 16 -28.34 4.11 -10.16
CA THR A 16 -27.64 3.10 -10.97
C THR A 16 -26.28 3.60 -11.49
N GLY A 17 -26.14 4.90 -11.78
CA GLY A 17 -24.88 5.51 -12.20
C GLY A 17 -23.87 5.53 -11.07
N ASP A 18 -24.29 5.96 -9.86
CA ASP A 18 -23.46 5.98 -8.67
C ASP A 18 -23.02 4.56 -8.28
N THR A 19 -23.96 3.60 -8.31
CA THR A 19 -23.66 2.19 -8.04
C THR A 19 -22.65 1.62 -9.03
N ALA A 20 -22.84 1.86 -10.33
CA ALA A 20 -21.89 1.42 -11.36
C ALA A 20 -20.52 2.06 -11.18
N TRP A 21 -20.47 3.36 -10.83
CA TRP A 21 -19.22 4.06 -10.57
C TRP A 21 -18.46 3.47 -9.38
N VAL A 22 -19.13 3.21 -8.27
CA VAL A 22 -18.47 2.66 -7.06
C VAL A 22 -18.02 1.21 -7.29
N LEU A 23 -18.78 0.38 -7.98
CA LEU A 23 -18.37 -0.99 -8.30
C LEU A 23 -17.17 -1.04 -9.25
N ILE A 24 -17.14 -0.20 -10.30
CA ILE A 24 -15.97 -0.11 -11.18
C ILE A 24 -14.77 0.50 -10.46
N SER A 25 -14.99 1.47 -9.55
CA SER A 25 -13.94 2.01 -8.70
C SER A 25 -13.35 0.97 -7.75
N ALA A 26 -14.17 0.09 -7.18
CA ALA A 26 -13.69 -1.06 -6.40
C ALA A 26 -12.78 -1.97 -7.24
N ALA A 27 -13.17 -2.27 -8.49
CA ALA A 27 -12.36 -3.06 -9.41
C ALA A 27 -11.04 -2.35 -9.81
N LEU A 28 -11.07 -1.01 -9.96
CA LEU A 28 -9.88 -0.21 -10.21
C LEU A 28 -8.93 -0.22 -9.00
N VAL A 29 -9.46 -0.15 -7.77
CA VAL A 29 -8.62 -0.28 -6.56
C VAL A 29 -8.09 -1.70 -6.39
N PHE A 30 -8.90 -2.73 -6.72
CA PHE A 30 -8.43 -4.13 -6.70
C PHE A 30 -7.15 -4.32 -7.53
N ILE A 31 -7.10 -3.78 -8.76
CA ILE A 31 -5.93 -3.95 -9.65
C ILE A 31 -4.66 -3.30 -9.07
N MET A 32 -4.81 -2.34 -8.14
CA MET A 32 -3.65 -1.69 -7.52
C MET A 32 -2.83 -2.65 -6.67
N THR A 33 -3.44 -3.63 -6.00
CA THR A 33 -2.68 -4.57 -5.15
C THR A 33 -1.80 -5.52 -5.97
N PRO A 34 -2.27 -6.22 -7.03
CA PRO A 34 -1.36 -6.90 -7.94
C PRO A 34 -0.40 -5.94 -8.67
N GLY A 35 -0.85 -4.72 -9.01
CA GLY A 35 0.01 -3.68 -9.56
C GLY A 35 1.18 -3.33 -8.64
N LEU A 36 0.94 -3.23 -7.33
CA LEU A 36 1.96 -3.06 -6.31
C LEU A 36 2.92 -4.26 -6.27
N GLY A 37 2.39 -5.47 -6.40
CA GLY A 37 3.18 -6.69 -6.54
C GLY A 37 4.18 -6.62 -7.70
N PHE A 38 3.79 -6.07 -8.86
CA PHE A 38 4.69 -5.83 -9.98
C PHE A 38 5.65 -4.65 -9.73
N PHE A 39 5.16 -3.56 -9.14
CA PHE A 39 5.99 -2.40 -8.80
C PHE A 39 7.13 -2.79 -7.86
N TYR A 40 6.82 -3.46 -6.76
CA TYR A 40 7.80 -3.95 -5.79
C TYR A 40 8.60 -5.14 -6.34
N GLY A 41 7.92 -6.07 -7.02
CA GLY A 41 8.55 -7.24 -7.62
C GLY A 41 9.66 -6.88 -8.60
N GLY A 42 9.49 -5.84 -9.40
CA GLY A 42 10.52 -5.37 -10.32
C GLY A 42 11.72 -4.73 -9.63
N MET A 43 11.56 -4.17 -8.43
CA MET A 43 12.60 -3.50 -7.66
C MET A 43 13.45 -4.45 -6.81
N VAL A 44 12.90 -5.57 -6.34
CA VAL A 44 13.67 -6.57 -5.58
C VAL A 44 14.63 -7.35 -6.47
N ARG A 45 15.49 -8.17 -5.88
CA ARG A 45 16.36 -9.08 -6.63
C ARG A 45 15.54 -10.21 -7.28
N ASN A 46 15.96 -10.69 -8.45
CA ASN A 46 15.26 -11.69 -9.24
C ASN A 46 14.93 -13.00 -8.52
N LYS A 47 15.64 -13.32 -7.45
CA LYS A 47 15.46 -14.52 -6.60
C LYS A 47 14.40 -14.33 -5.49
N ASN A 48 13.79 -13.15 -5.41
CA ASN A 48 12.76 -12.79 -4.41
C ASN A 48 11.49 -12.21 -5.08
N VAL A 49 11.40 -12.29 -6.41
CA VAL A 49 10.30 -11.69 -7.17
C VAL A 49 8.97 -12.36 -6.87
N LEU A 50 8.95 -13.71 -6.82
CA LEU A 50 7.71 -14.45 -6.57
C LEU A 50 7.23 -14.27 -5.15
N THR A 51 8.12 -14.28 -4.17
CA THR A 51 7.79 -13.99 -2.78
C THR A 51 7.14 -12.61 -2.63
N THR A 52 7.69 -11.59 -3.30
CA THR A 52 7.17 -10.23 -3.27
C THR A 52 5.78 -10.14 -3.92
N ILE A 53 5.59 -10.77 -5.08
CA ILE A 53 4.28 -10.83 -5.75
C ILE A 53 3.29 -11.64 -4.91
N MET A 54 3.72 -12.77 -4.35
CA MET A 54 2.91 -13.63 -3.50
C MET A 54 2.39 -12.91 -2.26
N GLN A 55 3.21 -12.08 -1.62
CA GLN A 55 2.78 -11.26 -0.48
C GLN A 55 1.60 -10.35 -0.86
N SER A 56 1.72 -9.59 -1.95
CA SER A 56 0.64 -8.72 -2.43
C SER A 56 -0.61 -9.52 -2.82
N PHE A 57 -0.42 -10.61 -3.57
CA PHE A 57 -1.55 -11.42 -4.05
C PHE A 57 -2.27 -12.17 -2.92
N PHE A 58 -1.53 -12.69 -1.94
CA PHE A 58 -2.12 -13.41 -0.79
C PHE A 58 -2.87 -12.46 0.15
N ILE A 59 -2.40 -11.23 0.31
CA ILE A 59 -3.12 -10.19 1.07
C ILE A 59 -4.52 -9.96 0.50
N VAL A 60 -4.70 -9.95 -0.83
CA VAL A 60 -6.03 -9.80 -1.46
C VAL A 60 -7.00 -10.83 -0.89
N ALA A 61 -6.61 -12.10 -0.86
CA ALA A 61 -7.47 -13.17 -0.37
C ALA A 61 -7.68 -13.08 1.14
N MET A 62 -6.60 -12.96 1.89
CA MET A 62 -6.63 -13.00 3.36
C MET A 62 -7.41 -11.85 3.97
N ILE A 63 -7.15 -10.62 3.51
CA ILE A 63 -7.81 -9.43 4.06
C ILE A 63 -9.25 -9.32 3.56
N SER A 64 -9.59 -9.81 2.36
CA SER A 64 -11.00 -9.89 1.94
C SER A 64 -11.80 -10.82 2.85
N VAL A 65 -11.23 -11.94 3.29
CA VAL A 65 -11.87 -12.84 4.25
C VAL A 65 -11.99 -12.16 5.62
N GLU A 66 -10.93 -11.53 6.11
CA GLU A 66 -10.93 -10.79 7.37
C GLU A 66 -11.99 -9.67 7.36
N TRP A 67 -12.05 -8.90 6.26
CA TRP A 67 -12.99 -7.80 6.08
C TRP A 67 -14.45 -8.26 6.18
N ILE A 68 -14.81 -9.35 5.48
CA ILE A 68 -16.15 -9.91 5.52
C ILE A 68 -16.47 -10.45 6.91
N LEU A 69 -15.52 -11.14 7.55
CA LEU A 69 -15.76 -11.77 8.85
C LEU A 69 -15.89 -10.74 9.97
N ILE A 70 -14.98 -9.76 10.06
CA ILE A 70 -14.91 -8.87 11.21
C ILE A 70 -14.55 -7.42 10.87
N GLY A 71 -13.72 -7.18 9.85
CA GLY A 71 -13.15 -5.88 9.57
C GLY A 71 -14.18 -4.82 9.26
N TYR A 72 -15.21 -5.14 8.45
CA TYR A 72 -16.29 -4.21 8.16
C TYR A 72 -17.06 -3.81 9.42
N ALA A 73 -17.37 -4.76 10.30
CA ALA A 73 -18.04 -4.48 11.56
C ALA A 73 -17.21 -3.57 12.47
N MET A 74 -15.92 -3.87 12.65
CA MET A 74 -15.03 -3.06 13.48
C MET A 74 -14.86 -1.63 12.93
N THR A 75 -14.97 -1.45 11.63
CA THR A 75 -14.79 -0.15 10.95
C THR A 75 -16.08 0.64 10.85
N PHE A 76 -17.18 0.02 10.40
CA PHE A 76 -18.45 0.67 10.05
C PHE A 76 -19.67 0.13 10.80
N GLY A 77 -19.45 -0.65 11.86
CA GLY A 77 -20.48 -0.97 12.84
C GLY A 77 -20.86 0.25 13.70
N THR A 78 -21.88 0.11 14.53
CA THR A 78 -22.32 1.17 15.45
C THR A 78 -21.14 1.66 16.32
N ASP A 79 -20.92 2.96 16.36
CA ASP A 79 -19.78 3.55 17.09
C ASP A 79 -19.81 3.24 18.59
N ILE A 80 -18.71 2.70 19.09
CA ILE A 80 -18.48 2.50 20.53
C ILE A 80 -17.50 3.56 21.04
N ASN A 81 -18.03 4.62 21.63
CA ASN A 81 -17.28 5.70 22.29
C ASN A 81 -16.21 6.39 21.41
N GLY A 82 -16.36 6.36 20.10
CA GLY A 82 -15.43 6.98 19.17
C GLY A 82 -14.18 6.14 18.85
N PHE A 83 -14.06 4.91 19.38
CA PHE A 83 -12.83 4.14 19.26
C PHE A 83 -12.93 2.94 18.31
N ILE A 84 -14.11 2.33 18.17
CA ILE A 84 -14.28 1.15 17.33
C ILE A 84 -15.76 0.96 16.97
N GLY A 85 -16.04 0.36 15.83
CA GLY A 85 -17.37 -0.11 15.48
C GLY A 85 -17.76 -1.36 16.29
N SER A 86 -19.04 -1.49 16.58
CA SER A 86 -19.59 -2.67 17.25
C SER A 86 -19.52 -3.91 16.34
N LEU A 87 -19.65 -5.08 16.94
CA LEU A 87 -19.65 -6.35 16.21
C LEU A 87 -21.03 -6.77 15.68
N ASP A 88 -21.97 -5.83 15.59
CA ASP A 88 -23.34 -6.06 15.10
C ASP A 88 -23.40 -6.47 13.61
N LYS A 89 -22.37 -6.11 12.82
CA LYS A 89 -22.25 -6.44 11.40
C LYS A 89 -21.26 -7.59 11.11
N VAL A 90 -20.88 -8.40 12.08
CA VAL A 90 -19.99 -9.55 11.90
C VAL A 90 -20.52 -10.49 10.83
N GLY A 91 -19.66 -10.93 9.90
CA GLY A 91 -20.06 -11.74 8.76
C GLY A 91 -21.03 -11.04 7.80
N LEU A 92 -21.01 -9.69 7.80
CA LEU A 92 -21.95 -8.82 7.09
C LEU A 92 -23.43 -9.06 7.49
N THR A 93 -23.66 -9.53 8.71
CA THR A 93 -25.02 -9.73 9.23
C THR A 93 -25.75 -8.38 9.25
N GLY A 94 -26.97 -8.36 8.72
CA GLY A 94 -27.77 -7.13 8.63
C GLY A 94 -27.36 -6.17 7.51
N VAL A 95 -26.22 -6.38 6.88
CA VAL A 95 -25.81 -5.66 5.67
C VAL A 95 -26.54 -6.26 4.48
N GLY A 96 -27.38 -5.48 3.83
CA GLY A 96 -28.29 -5.98 2.81
C GLY A 96 -28.22 -5.22 1.49
N MET A 97 -29.30 -5.34 0.75
CA MET A 97 -29.52 -4.65 -0.52
C MET A 97 -30.04 -3.21 -0.32
N ALA A 98 -30.21 -2.79 0.94
CA ALA A 98 -30.67 -1.44 1.26
C ALA A 98 -29.62 -0.40 0.85
N VAL A 99 -30.11 0.83 0.62
CA VAL A 99 -29.25 1.96 0.35
C VAL A 99 -28.39 2.29 1.58
N LEU A 100 -27.15 2.66 1.35
CA LEU A 100 -26.25 3.18 2.40
C LEU A 100 -26.89 4.41 3.07
N GLU A 101 -26.83 4.50 4.37
CA GLU A 101 -27.38 5.62 5.13
C GLU A 101 -26.83 6.95 4.60
N ASN A 102 -27.74 7.87 4.27
CA ASN A 102 -27.44 9.17 3.63
C ASN A 102 -26.70 9.07 2.28
N GLY A 103 -26.78 7.94 1.59
CA GLY A 103 -26.16 7.70 0.29
C GLY A 103 -27.15 7.38 -0.82
N THR A 104 -26.58 7.03 -1.98
CA THR A 104 -27.31 6.68 -3.22
C THR A 104 -26.90 5.32 -3.78
N ILE A 105 -26.07 4.57 -3.04
CA ILE A 105 -25.58 3.24 -3.45
C ILE A 105 -26.02 2.18 -2.47
N PRO A 106 -26.13 0.89 -2.87
CA PRO A 106 -26.32 -0.21 -1.94
C PRO A 106 -25.18 -0.29 -0.93
N GLU A 107 -25.46 -0.61 0.34
CA GLU A 107 -24.41 -0.80 1.35
C GLU A 107 -23.40 -1.87 0.93
N MET A 108 -23.82 -2.93 0.21
CA MET A 108 -22.89 -3.93 -0.35
C MET A 108 -21.88 -3.36 -1.36
N ALA A 109 -22.23 -2.33 -2.12
CA ALA A 109 -21.28 -1.65 -3.01
C ALA A 109 -20.23 -0.88 -2.20
N PHE A 110 -20.63 -0.25 -1.10
CA PHE A 110 -19.73 0.39 -0.14
C PHE A 110 -18.81 -0.63 0.55
N VAL A 111 -19.35 -1.77 1.00
CA VAL A 111 -18.55 -2.89 1.57
C VAL A 111 -17.46 -3.31 0.59
N ALA A 112 -17.83 -3.54 -0.68
CA ALA A 112 -16.88 -3.97 -1.72
C ALA A 112 -15.79 -2.92 -1.98
N PHE A 113 -16.16 -1.65 -2.04
CA PHE A 113 -15.22 -0.55 -2.25
C PHE A 113 -14.25 -0.41 -1.07
N GLN A 114 -14.75 -0.36 0.15
CA GLN A 114 -13.93 -0.21 1.36
C GLN A 114 -13.06 -1.47 1.64
N CYS A 115 -13.50 -2.65 1.21
CA CYS A 115 -12.67 -3.86 1.25
C CYS A 115 -11.35 -3.67 0.49
N MET A 116 -11.38 -3.02 -0.66
CA MET A 116 -10.17 -2.82 -1.47
C MET A 116 -9.16 -1.87 -0.79
N PHE A 117 -9.63 -0.94 0.04
CA PHE A 117 -8.77 -0.09 0.88
C PHE A 117 -8.14 -0.89 2.02
N ALA A 118 -8.91 -1.76 2.68
CA ALA A 118 -8.40 -2.67 3.69
C ALA A 118 -7.32 -3.60 3.11
N VAL A 119 -7.49 -4.05 1.87
CA VAL A 119 -6.57 -4.94 1.15
C VAL A 119 -5.25 -4.23 0.79
N ILE A 120 -5.31 -3.06 0.15
CA ILE A 120 -4.10 -2.39 -0.34
C ILE A 120 -3.21 -1.86 0.78
N THR A 121 -3.79 -1.44 1.90
CA THR A 121 -3.06 -0.76 2.97
C THR A 121 -1.94 -1.61 3.57
N PRO A 122 -2.17 -2.85 4.04
CA PRO A 122 -1.10 -3.71 4.54
C PRO A 122 -0.13 -4.16 3.43
N ALA A 123 -0.57 -4.20 2.16
CA ALA A 123 0.31 -4.53 1.06
C ALA A 123 1.43 -3.49 0.88
N LEU A 124 1.17 -2.21 1.15
CA LEU A 124 2.18 -1.16 1.10
C LEU A 124 3.33 -1.38 2.09
N ILE A 125 3.05 -1.97 3.26
CA ILE A 125 4.06 -2.23 4.30
C ILE A 125 5.12 -3.22 3.83
N THR A 126 4.77 -4.14 2.91
CA THR A 126 5.66 -5.21 2.46
C THR A 126 6.95 -4.69 1.84
N GLY A 127 6.90 -3.51 1.22
CA GLY A 127 8.08 -2.85 0.66
C GLY A 127 9.17 -2.56 1.68
N ALA A 128 8.80 -2.32 2.93
CA ALA A 128 9.75 -1.96 3.98
C ALA A 128 10.59 -3.15 4.49
N PHE A 129 10.05 -4.37 4.47
CA PHE A 129 10.74 -5.58 4.93
C PHE A 129 10.99 -6.60 3.82
N ALA A 130 10.92 -6.17 2.57
CA ALA A 130 11.19 -7.03 1.43
C ALA A 130 12.49 -7.83 1.61
N GLU A 131 12.47 -9.09 1.18
CA GLU A 131 13.59 -10.03 1.19
C GLU A 131 14.08 -10.51 2.58
N ARG A 132 13.38 -10.22 3.70
CA ARG A 132 13.89 -10.56 5.04
C ARG A 132 12.87 -11.06 6.06
N MET A 133 11.60 -11.15 5.71
CA MET A 133 10.57 -11.69 6.59
C MET A 133 10.09 -13.05 6.08
N LYS A 134 10.00 -14.03 6.98
CA LYS A 134 9.44 -15.36 6.66
C LYS A 134 7.95 -15.25 6.35
N PHE A 135 7.49 -16.03 5.37
CA PHE A 135 6.11 -15.93 4.87
C PHE A 135 5.06 -16.22 5.95
N HIS A 136 5.27 -17.23 6.80
CA HIS A 136 4.33 -17.51 7.90
C HIS A 136 4.23 -16.38 8.92
N ALA A 137 5.36 -15.70 9.23
CA ALA A 137 5.37 -14.56 10.14
C ALA A 137 4.69 -13.33 9.50
N PHE A 138 4.90 -13.13 8.20
CA PHE A 138 4.20 -12.14 7.41
C PHE A 138 2.68 -12.33 7.48
N VAL A 139 2.17 -13.55 7.27
CA VAL A 139 0.72 -13.85 7.30
C VAL A 139 0.11 -13.45 8.64
N VAL A 140 0.72 -13.89 9.75
CA VAL A 140 0.21 -13.58 11.10
C VAL A 140 0.32 -12.09 11.39
N PHE A 141 1.45 -11.46 11.03
CA PHE A 141 1.65 -10.02 11.22
C PHE A 141 0.58 -9.20 10.52
N ILE A 142 0.36 -9.44 9.23
CA ILE A 142 -0.58 -8.67 8.41
C ILE A 142 -2.03 -8.82 8.91
N LEU A 143 -2.42 -10.04 9.31
CA LEU A 143 -3.76 -10.27 9.85
C LEU A 143 -3.97 -9.51 11.17
N LEU A 144 -3.03 -9.58 12.10
CA LEU A 144 -3.13 -8.84 13.37
C LEU A 144 -3.06 -7.33 13.15
N TRP A 145 -2.23 -6.88 12.19
CA TRP A 145 -2.11 -5.47 11.85
C TRP A 145 -3.42 -4.91 11.28
N ALA A 146 -4.09 -5.65 10.38
CA ALA A 146 -5.39 -5.25 9.83
C ALA A 146 -6.42 -5.11 10.96
N ILE A 147 -6.54 -6.12 11.83
CA ILE A 147 -7.52 -6.14 12.92
C ILE A 147 -7.26 -5.02 13.95
N PHE A 148 -6.02 -4.83 14.39
CA PHE A 148 -5.73 -3.98 15.56
C PHE A 148 -5.21 -2.58 15.21
N ILE A 149 -4.83 -2.33 13.95
CA ILE A 149 -4.31 -1.02 13.53
C ILE A 149 -5.18 -0.43 12.42
N TYR A 150 -5.39 -1.16 11.32
CA TYR A 150 -6.15 -0.62 10.19
C TYR A 150 -7.61 -0.37 10.54
N ASN A 151 -8.33 -1.39 11.01
CA ASN A 151 -9.77 -1.27 11.28
C ASN A 151 -10.09 -0.17 12.31
N PRO A 152 -9.37 -0.06 13.45
CA PRO A 152 -9.57 1.06 14.38
C PRO A 152 -9.28 2.41 13.74
N MET A 153 -8.17 2.57 12.99
CA MET A 153 -7.87 3.85 12.36
C MET A 153 -8.93 4.25 11.32
N ALA A 154 -9.38 3.31 10.50
CA ALA A 154 -10.44 3.54 9.53
C ALA A 154 -11.77 3.93 10.22
N HIS A 155 -12.08 3.32 11.37
CA HIS A 155 -13.21 3.73 12.20
C HIS A 155 -13.04 5.15 12.74
N TRP A 156 -11.87 5.50 13.26
CA TRP A 156 -11.62 6.83 13.81
C TRP A 156 -11.83 7.95 12.81
N VAL A 157 -11.47 7.72 11.53
CA VAL A 157 -11.52 8.73 10.47
C VAL A 157 -12.82 8.65 9.66
N TRP A 158 -13.27 7.43 9.31
CA TRP A 158 -14.40 7.23 8.37
C TRP A 158 -15.63 6.60 9.01
N GLY A 159 -15.46 5.85 10.11
CA GLY A 159 -16.56 5.16 10.81
C GLY A 159 -17.29 6.00 11.86
N GLY A 160 -17.07 7.32 11.88
CA GLY A 160 -17.69 8.22 12.87
C GLY A 160 -16.96 8.28 14.22
N GLY A 161 -15.70 7.81 14.28
CA GLY A 161 -14.87 7.83 15.47
C GLY A 161 -14.36 9.22 15.86
N PHE A 162 -13.45 9.27 16.83
CA PHE A 162 -13.06 10.54 17.47
C PHE A 162 -12.29 11.50 16.56
N LEU A 163 -11.55 11.02 15.54
CA LEU A 163 -10.86 11.91 14.59
C LEU A 163 -11.85 12.56 13.62
N ALA A 164 -12.89 11.82 13.18
CA ALA A 164 -13.98 12.41 12.41
C ALA A 164 -14.71 13.49 13.23
N LYS A 165 -14.95 13.23 14.52
CA LYS A 165 -15.57 14.20 15.44
C LYS A 165 -14.68 15.41 15.72
N LEU A 166 -13.35 15.25 15.65
CA LEU A 166 -12.38 16.35 15.74
C LEU A 166 -12.40 17.26 14.49
N GLY A 167 -12.98 16.78 13.38
CA GLY A 167 -13.04 17.51 12.11
C GLY A 167 -11.90 17.17 11.15
N ALA A 168 -11.20 16.04 11.35
CA ALA A 168 -10.19 15.58 10.40
C ALA A 168 -10.82 15.24 9.05
N LEU A 169 -10.19 15.69 7.97
CA LEU A 169 -10.56 15.37 6.60
C LEU A 169 -9.53 14.43 6.00
N ASP A 170 -9.98 13.28 5.51
CA ASP A 170 -9.18 12.33 4.76
C ASP A 170 -10.03 11.72 3.65
N PHE A 171 -9.92 12.28 2.43
CA PHE A 171 -10.84 11.93 1.36
C PHE A 171 -10.73 10.48 0.94
N ALA A 172 -9.51 9.96 0.81
CA ALA A 172 -9.28 8.62 0.31
C ALA A 172 -8.17 7.85 1.04
N GLY A 173 -7.60 8.36 2.16
CA GLY A 173 -6.70 7.55 2.99
C GLY A 173 -5.28 8.06 3.15
N GLY A 174 -5.09 9.39 3.19
CA GLY A 174 -3.79 9.95 3.54
C GLY A 174 -3.35 9.55 4.95
N LEU A 175 -4.26 9.61 5.92
CA LEU A 175 -4.06 9.16 7.30
C LEU A 175 -4.17 7.63 7.39
N VAL A 176 -5.33 7.11 6.95
CA VAL A 176 -5.74 5.71 7.16
C VAL A 176 -4.87 4.72 6.40
N ILE A 177 -4.36 5.10 5.23
CA ILE A 177 -3.62 4.21 4.34
C ILE A 177 -2.14 4.59 4.32
N HIS A 178 -1.81 5.81 3.87
CA HIS A 178 -0.44 6.14 3.53
C HIS A 178 0.43 6.40 4.76
N ILE A 179 0.00 7.24 5.69
CA ILE A 179 0.76 7.46 6.93
C ILE A 179 0.84 6.16 7.72
N LEU A 180 -0.29 5.47 7.87
CA LEU A 180 -0.36 4.27 8.69
C LEU A 180 0.58 3.17 8.15
N SER A 181 0.52 2.87 6.84
CA SER A 181 1.39 1.86 6.22
C SER A 181 2.87 2.29 6.18
N GLY A 182 3.15 3.53 5.79
CA GLY A 182 4.52 4.03 5.68
C GLY A 182 5.24 4.06 7.03
N VAL A 183 4.58 4.53 8.09
CA VAL A 183 5.16 4.59 9.45
C VAL A 183 5.27 3.18 10.07
N SER A 184 4.31 2.29 9.82
CA SER A 184 4.44 0.87 10.20
C SER A 184 5.63 0.22 9.49
N GLY A 185 5.82 0.54 8.21
CA GLY A 185 6.99 0.12 7.43
C GLY A 185 8.30 0.58 8.05
N LEU A 186 8.41 1.87 8.41
CA LEU A 186 9.59 2.39 9.10
C LEU A 186 9.85 1.66 10.42
N THR A 187 8.82 1.40 11.21
CA THR A 187 8.95 0.65 12.46
C THR A 187 9.51 -0.74 12.21
N LEU A 188 9.02 -1.44 11.17
CA LEU A 188 9.51 -2.77 10.78
C LEU A 188 10.92 -2.74 10.16
N CYS A 189 11.37 -1.63 9.58
CA CYS A 189 12.75 -1.53 9.09
C CYS A 189 13.78 -1.65 10.22
N VAL A 190 13.42 -1.21 11.41
CA VAL A 190 14.34 -1.15 12.56
C VAL A 190 14.34 -2.45 13.37
N LEU A 191 13.18 -3.13 13.48
CA LEU A 191 12.97 -4.23 14.42
C LEU A 191 13.66 -5.56 14.02
N PRO A 192 13.54 -6.08 12.78
CA PRO A 192 14.17 -7.34 12.39
C PRO A 192 15.65 -7.21 12.02
N GLY A 193 16.20 -6.00 12.05
CA GLY A 193 17.58 -5.71 11.63
C GLY A 193 17.71 -5.51 10.12
N GLN A 194 18.89 -5.04 9.71
CA GLN A 194 19.20 -4.70 8.31
C GLN A 194 19.44 -5.96 7.46
N THR A 195 19.22 -5.86 6.15
CA THR A 195 19.59 -6.91 5.19
C THR A 195 21.10 -7.15 5.18
N LEU A 196 21.52 -8.36 4.82
CA LEU A 196 22.94 -8.68 4.63
C LEU A 196 23.62 -7.79 3.59
N TRP A 197 22.84 -7.31 2.62
CA TRP A 197 23.33 -6.47 1.53
C TRP A 197 23.64 -5.04 1.99
N LEU A 198 22.81 -4.46 2.85
CA LEU A 198 23.08 -3.15 3.43
C LEU A 198 24.34 -3.21 4.33
N TRP A 199 24.51 -4.29 5.07
CA TRP A 199 25.72 -4.53 5.85
C TRP A 199 26.96 -4.75 4.96
N GLY A 200 26.79 -5.44 3.81
CA GLY A 200 27.84 -5.66 2.82
C GLY A 200 28.12 -4.46 1.92
N LYS A 201 27.41 -3.34 2.09
CA LYS A 201 27.50 -2.12 1.24
C LYS A 201 27.32 -2.40 -0.26
N SER A 202 26.63 -3.48 -0.61
CA SER A 202 26.30 -3.81 -2.00
C SER A 202 24.98 -3.15 -2.41
N PRO A 203 24.93 -2.47 -3.57
CA PRO A 203 23.68 -1.82 -4.01
C PRO A 203 22.62 -2.86 -4.31
N MET A 204 21.39 -2.63 -3.84
CA MET A 204 20.21 -3.38 -4.26
C MET A 204 19.76 -2.81 -5.61
N VAL A 205 20.17 -3.48 -6.68
CA VAL A 205 19.82 -3.04 -8.04
C VAL A 205 18.49 -3.69 -8.43
N PRO A 206 17.47 -2.92 -8.85
CA PRO A 206 16.24 -3.45 -9.41
C PRO A 206 16.51 -4.43 -10.55
N HIS A 207 15.90 -5.61 -10.50
CA HIS A 207 16.17 -6.63 -11.52
C HIS A 207 15.35 -6.44 -12.80
N ASN A 208 14.19 -5.74 -12.73
CA ASN A 208 13.28 -5.59 -13.88
C ASN A 208 12.51 -4.26 -13.83
N LEU A 209 13.15 -3.19 -14.31
CA LEU A 209 12.52 -1.87 -14.36
C LEU A 209 11.26 -1.81 -15.24
N PRO A 210 11.15 -2.49 -16.41
CA PRO A 210 9.89 -2.56 -17.15
C PRO A 210 8.72 -3.10 -16.31
N MET A 211 8.94 -4.12 -15.47
CA MET A 211 7.93 -4.63 -14.54
C MET A 211 7.54 -3.57 -13.49
N THR A 212 8.52 -2.85 -12.94
CA THR A 212 8.27 -1.73 -12.01
C THR A 212 7.41 -0.65 -12.65
N VAL A 213 7.73 -0.25 -13.89
CA VAL A 213 6.96 0.77 -14.62
C VAL A 213 5.53 0.31 -14.92
N LEU A 214 5.37 -0.97 -15.32
CA LEU A 214 4.03 -1.56 -15.49
C LEU A 214 3.24 -1.50 -14.18
N GLY A 215 3.86 -1.88 -13.06
CA GLY A 215 3.24 -1.78 -11.73
C GLY A 215 2.83 -0.35 -11.38
N ALA A 216 3.72 0.63 -11.61
CA ALA A 216 3.41 2.05 -11.39
C ALA A 216 2.25 2.54 -12.28
N ALA A 217 2.18 2.10 -13.53
CA ALA A 217 1.08 2.45 -14.44
C ALA A 217 -0.26 1.86 -13.97
N LEU A 218 -0.27 0.61 -13.50
CA LEU A 218 -1.46 -0.02 -12.92
C LEU A 218 -1.90 0.67 -11.62
N LEU A 219 -0.96 1.08 -10.78
CA LEU A 219 -1.24 1.88 -9.58
C LEU A 219 -1.86 3.23 -9.95
N TRP A 220 -1.29 3.97 -10.91
CA TRP A 220 -1.83 5.25 -11.36
C TRP A 220 -3.24 5.09 -11.92
N PHE A 221 -3.43 4.10 -12.80
CA PHE A 221 -4.75 3.81 -13.38
C PHE A 221 -5.79 3.47 -12.30
N GLY A 222 -5.44 2.60 -11.33
CA GLY A 222 -6.32 2.24 -10.23
C GLY A 222 -6.64 3.41 -9.30
N TRP A 223 -5.71 4.40 -9.20
CA TRP A 223 -5.88 5.56 -8.34
C TRP A 223 -7.03 6.49 -8.77
N PHE A 224 -7.45 6.44 -10.01
CA PHE A 224 -8.66 7.12 -10.44
C PHE A 224 -9.90 6.56 -9.72
N GLY A 225 -9.99 5.24 -9.57
CA GLY A 225 -11.02 4.62 -8.73
C GLY A 225 -10.78 4.88 -7.24
N PHE A 226 -9.54 4.87 -6.80
CA PHE A 226 -9.16 5.09 -5.41
C PHE A 226 -9.63 6.47 -4.91
N ASN A 227 -9.24 7.55 -5.58
CA ASN A 227 -9.59 8.90 -5.18
C ASN A 227 -10.99 9.31 -5.68
N ALA A 228 -11.29 9.20 -6.97
CA ALA A 228 -12.57 9.66 -7.47
C ALA A 228 -13.74 8.73 -7.08
N GLY A 229 -13.47 7.44 -6.85
CA GLY A 229 -14.45 6.52 -6.26
C GLY A 229 -14.86 6.89 -4.84
N SER A 230 -13.97 7.54 -4.07
CA SER A 230 -14.24 8.01 -2.71
C SER A 230 -15.29 9.12 -2.63
N ALA A 231 -15.69 9.69 -3.78
CA ALA A 231 -16.88 10.53 -3.86
C ALA A 231 -18.19 9.73 -3.68
N LEU A 232 -18.14 8.41 -3.72
CA LEU A 232 -19.26 7.47 -3.60
C LEU A 232 -20.41 7.71 -4.58
N GLY A 233 -20.12 8.34 -5.71
CA GLY A 233 -21.10 8.61 -6.76
C GLY A 233 -20.47 9.17 -8.03
N ALA A 234 -21.15 9.04 -9.16
CA ALA A 234 -20.76 9.55 -10.49
C ALA A 234 -21.14 11.04 -10.63
N ASN A 235 -20.52 11.90 -9.84
CA ASN A 235 -20.91 13.29 -9.67
C ASN A 235 -19.75 14.28 -9.91
N ALA A 236 -20.00 15.58 -9.76
CA ALA A 236 -19.01 16.63 -9.94
C ALA A 236 -17.80 16.48 -9.01
N LEU A 237 -18.01 15.98 -7.78
CA LEU A 237 -16.94 15.74 -6.83
C LEU A 237 -15.99 14.62 -7.31
N ALA A 238 -16.55 13.54 -7.87
CA ALA A 238 -15.75 12.48 -8.50
C ALA A 238 -14.89 13.02 -9.66
N ALA A 239 -15.48 13.84 -10.52
CA ALA A 239 -14.75 14.47 -11.62
C ALA A 239 -13.64 15.42 -11.13
N SER A 240 -13.91 16.20 -10.07
CA SER A 240 -12.92 17.06 -9.43
C SER A 240 -11.77 16.26 -8.83
N ALA A 241 -12.06 15.20 -8.06
CA ALA A 241 -11.05 14.32 -7.46
C ALA A 241 -10.22 13.58 -8.51
N PHE A 242 -10.82 13.21 -9.65
CA PHE A 242 -10.13 12.60 -10.78
C PHE A 242 -9.07 13.55 -11.36
N ILE A 243 -9.45 14.79 -11.66
CA ILE A 243 -8.51 15.75 -12.23
C ILE A 243 -7.47 16.22 -11.23
N ALA A 244 -7.82 16.35 -9.94
CA ALA A 244 -6.87 16.66 -8.88
C ALA A 244 -5.80 15.57 -8.75
N SER A 245 -6.20 14.29 -8.82
CA SER A 245 -5.28 13.13 -8.79
C SER A 245 -4.34 13.13 -10.00
N GLN A 246 -4.85 13.35 -11.20
CA GLN A 246 -4.04 13.45 -12.42
C GLN A 246 -3.05 14.60 -12.35
N ALA A 247 -3.50 15.77 -11.89
CA ALA A 247 -2.68 16.97 -11.79
C ALA A 247 -1.50 16.77 -10.81
N ALA A 248 -1.79 16.23 -9.63
CA ALA A 248 -0.76 16.01 -8.63
C ALA A 248 0.25 14.94 -9.04
N ALA A 249 -0.20 13.81 -9.62
CA ALA A 249 0.68 12.77 -10.13
C ALA A 249 1.63 13.30 -11.21
N ALA A 250 1.10 14.04 -12.18
CA ALA A 250 1.87 14.63 -13.27
C ALA A 250 2.89 15.66 -12.73
N ALA A 251 2.47 16.56 -11.85
CA ALA A 251 3.35 17.57 -11.26
C ALA A 251 4.48 16.93 -10.44
N ALA A 252 4.17 15.93 -9.62
CA ALA A 252 5.18 15.21 -8.82
C ALA A 252 6.17 14.44 -9.68
N THR A 253 5.71 13.79 -10.76
CA THR A 253 6.60 13.12 -11.71
C THR A 253 7.60 14.11 -12.31
N VAL A 254 7.12 15.27 -12.77
CA VAL A 254 7.97 16.31 -13.37
C VAL A 254 8.98 16.84 -12.35
N THR A 255 8.54 17.16 -11.14
CA THR A 255 9.43 17.75 -10.12
C THR A 255 10.42 16.74 -9.56
N TRP A 256 10.01 15.48 -9.34
CA TRP A 256 10.95 14.40 -8.94
C TRP A 256 12.05 14.23 -9.97
N VAL A 257 11.68 14.04 -11.24
CA VAL A 257 12.63 13.86 -12.35
C VAL A 257 13.54 15.09 -12.52
N ALA A 258 13.01 16.29 -12.38
CA ALA A 258 13.79 17.52 -12.46
C ALA A 258 14.83 17.61 -11.33
N VAL A 259 14.42 17.33 -10.07
CA VAL A 259 15.33 17.34 -8.92
C VAL A 259 16.39 16.25 -9.06
N GLU A 260 15.99 15.03 -9.44
CA GLU A 260 16.90 13.92 -9.68
C GLU A 260 17.95 14.29 -10.75
N TRP A 261 17.50 14.89 -11.86
CA TRP A 261 18.39 15.32 -12.93
C TRP A 261 19.41 16.38 -12.46
N ILE A 262 18.95 17.36 -11.67
CA ILE A 262 19.84 18.39 -11.11
C ILE A 262 20.83 17.78 -10.11
N VAL A 263 20.39 16.89 -9.24
CA VAL A 263 21.21 16.35 -8.13
C VAL A 263 22.12 15.22 -8.60
N GLN A 264 21.63 14.32 -9.46
CA GLN A 264 22.35 13.10 -9.88
C GLN A 264 22.92 13.22 -11.31
N GLY A 265 22.56 14.27 -12.06
CA GLY A 265 23.03 14.51 -13.42
C GLY A 265 22.28 13.73 -14.51
N LYS A 266 21.39 12.81 -14.16
CA LYS A 266 20.59 12.02 -15.12
C LYS A 266 19.21 11.72 -14.54
N PRO A 267 18.14 11.87 -15.36
CA PRO A 267 16.81 11.40 -14.98
C PRO A 267 16.72 9.88 -15.13
N THR A 268 15.94 9.23 -14.27
CA THR A 268 15.72 7.78 -14.35
C THR A 268 14.24 7.44 -14.53
N ILE A 269 13.98 6.31 -15.15
CA ILE A 269 12.60 5.81 -15.28
C ILE A 269 12.03 5.35 -13.92
N LEU A 270 12.89 4.88 -13.02
CA LEU A 270 12.51 4.56 -11.65
C LEU A 270 12.10 5.81 -10.89
N GLY A 271 12.85 6.92 -11.05
CA GLY A 271 12.49 8.21 -10.48
C GLY A 271 11.15 8.74 -11.01
N ALA A 272 10.88 8.60 -12.30
CA ALA A 272 9.58 8.95 -12.88
C ALA A 272 8.44 8.11 -12.27
N ALA A 273 8.63 6.80 -12.13
CA ALA A 273 7.68 5.89 -11.52
C ALA A 273 7.44 6.21 -10.02
N SER A 274 8.50 6.46 -9.27
CA SER A 274 8.38 6.86 -7.84
C SER A 274 7.74 8.23 -7.68
N GLY A 275 8.05 9.17 -8.57
CA GLY A 275 7.48 10.52 -8.56
C GLY A 275 5.97 10.51 -8.78
N CYS A 276 5.46 9.70 -9.72
CA CYS A 276 4.01 9.62 -9.94
C CYS A 276 3.29 9.08 -8.70
N ILE A 277 3.83 8.05 -8.06
CA ILE A 277 3.24 7.48 -6.83
C ILE A 277 3.30 8.52 -5.68
N ALA A 278 4.41 9.24 -5.52
CA ALA A 278 4.54 10.29 -4.51
C ALA A 278 3.46 11.37 -4.65
N GLY A 279 3.16 11.79 -5.89
CA GLY A 279 2.10 12.76 -6.17
C GLY A 279 0.70 12.23 -5.88
N LEU A 280 0.43 10.97 -6.22
CA LEU A 280 -0.83 10.30 -5.94
C LEU A 280 -1.05 10.14 -4.43
N VAL A 281 -0.01 9.76 -3.69
CA VAL A 281 -0.03 9.69 -2.22
C VAL A 281 -0.31 11.07 -1.61
N ALA A 282 0.42 12.09 -2.05
CA ALA A 282 0.29 13.44 -1.51
C ALA A 282 -1.08 14.06 -1.71
N ILE A 283 -1.76 13.76 -2.84
CA ILE A 283 -3.09 14.30 -3.12
C ILE A 283 -4.21 13.51 -2.45
N THR A 284 -3.98 12.25 -2.08
CA THR A 284 -5.02 11.32 -1.61
C THR A 284 -5.90 11.91 -0.49
N PRO A 285 -5.40 12.52 0.58
CA PRO A 285 -6.27 13.10 1.62
C PRO A 285 -7.01 14.34 1.15
N ALA A 286 -6.50 15.05 0.14
CA ALA A 286 -7.00 16.34 -0.33
C ALA A 286 -7.87 16.25 -1.58
N ALA A 287 -7.85 15.12 -2.32
CA ALA A 287 -8.36 15.01 -3.69
C ALA A 287 -9.79 15.50 -3.90
N GLY A 288 -10.67 15.31 -2.91
CA GLY A 288 -12.05 15.78 -2.95
C GLY A 288 -12.31 17.11 -2.23
N PHE A 289 -11.25 17.83 -1.84
CA PHE A 289 -11.38 19.08 -1.08
C PHE A 289 -10.64 20.26 -1.69
N VAL A 290 -9.83 20.04 -2.73
CA VAL A 290 -8.99 21.08 -3.33
C VAL A 290 -9.25 21.24 -4.82
N ALA A 291 -9.12 22.48 -5.32
CA ALA A 291 -9.17 22.79 -6.72
C ALA A 291 -7.93 22.28 -7.49
N PRO A 292 -7.96 22.19 -8.84
CA PRO A 292 -6.83 21.65 -9.63
C PRO A 292 -5.49 22.37 -9.46
N LEU A 293 -5.49 23.70 -9.26
CA LEU A 293 -4.23 24.45 -9.07
C LEU A 293 -3.54 24.14 -7.74
N PRO A 294 -4.22 24.15 -6.57
CA PRO A 294 -3.66 23.57 -5.35
C PRO A 294 -3.20 22.14 -5.49
N ALA A 295 -3.94 21.28 -6.23
CA ALA A 295 -3.54 19.90 -6.46
C ALA A 295 -2.19 19.78 -7.21
N LEU A 296 -1.93 20.63 -8.21
CA LEU A 296 -0.61 20.74 -8.88
C LEU A 296 0.49 21.08 -7.87
N ILE A 297 0.24 22.05 -6.97
CA ILE A 297 1.21 22.48 -5.96
C ILE A 297 1.48 21.34 -4.96
N ILE A 298 0.42 20.69 -4.47
CA ILE A 298 0.53 19.56 -3.54
C ILE A 298 1.38 18.45 -4.16
N GLY A 299 1.12 18.11 -5.41
CA GLY A 299 1.89 17.10 -6.13
C GLY A 299 3.35 17.53 -6.35
N ALA A 300 3.59 18.75 -6.84
CA ALA A 300 4.93 19.26 -7.09
C ALA A 300 5.81 19.25 -5.83
N VAL A 301 5.28 19.75 -4.72
CA VAL A 301 5.98 19.74 -3.42
C VAL A 301 6.16 18.31 -2.91
N GLY A 302 5.12 17.46 -3.04
CA GLY A 302 5.18 16.03 -2.69
C GLY A 302 6.31 15.30 -3.41
N GLY A 303 6.47 15.52 -4.72
CA GLY A 303 7.56 14.94 -5.51
C GLY A 303 8.95 15.33 -4.99
N VAL A 304 9.14 16.60 -4.66
CA VAL A 304 10.41 17.11 -4.11
C VAL A 304 10.69 16.52 -2.72
N ILE A 305 9.73 16.59 -1.81
CA ILE A 305 9.92 16.13 -0.42
C ILE A 305 10.19 14.62 -0.38
N CYS A 306 9.41 13.82 -1.11
CA CYS A 306 9.59 12.38 -1.17
C CYS A 306 10.92 11.99 -1.83
N TYR A 307 11.36 12.71 -2.87
CA TYR A 307 12.70 12.52 -3.44
C TYR A 307 13.79 12.66 -2.38
N PHE A 308 13.78 13.76 -1.63
CA PHE A 308 14.77 13.96 -0.57
C PHE A 308 14.65 12.95 0.56
N ALA A 309 13.44 12.53 0.92
CA ALA A 309 13.23 11.48 1.92
C ALA A 309 13.87 10.16 1.50
N VAL A 310 13.69 9.75 0.25
CA VAL A 310 14.22 8.51 -0.32
C VAL A 310 15.72 8.59 -0.60
N ALA A 311 16.15 9.61 -1.32
CA ALA A 311 17.52 9.68 -1.83
C ALA A 311 18.54 10.19 -0.78
N VAL A 312 18.12 11.04 0.15
CA VAL A 312 19.04 11.72 1.08
C VAL A 312 18.80 11.28 2.52
N VAL A 313 17.57 11.38 3.03
CA VAL A 313 17.29 11.12 4.45
C VAL A 313 17.49 9.65 4.78
N LYS A 314 16.94 8.74 3.98
CA LYS A 314 17.14 7.29 4.12
C LYS A 314 18.63 6.93 4.14
N ALA A 315 19.40 7.44 3.20
CA ALA A 315 20.84 7.18 3.11
C ALA A 315 21.63 7.72 4.31
N LYS A 316 21.28 8.91 4.82
CA LYS A 316 21.95 9.52 5.98
C LYS A 316 21.60 8.82 7.30
N LEU A 317 20.36 8.40 7.48
CA LEU A 317 19.90 7.74 8.71
C LEU A 317 20.18 6.23 8.69
N GLY A 318 20.43 5.64 7.52
CA GLY A 318 20.84 4.23 7.38
C GLY A 318 19.76 3.22 7.75
N TYR A 319 18.47 3.59 7.68
CA TYR A 319 17.39 2.62 7.87
C TYR A 319 17.11 1.84 6.59
N ASP A 320 16.77 0.56 6.73
CA ASP A 320 16.59 -0.38 5.63
C ASP A 320 15.13 -0.47 5.17
N ASP A 321 14.61 0.63 4.67
CA ASP A 321 13.33 0.68 3.93
C ASP A 321 13.60 0.25 2.48
N SER A 322 13.51 -1.05 2.21
CA SER A 322 14.04 -1.64 0.98
C SER A 322 13.42 -1.04 -0.29
N LEU A 323 12.12 -0.75 -0.29
CA LEU A 323 11.39 -0.27 -1.46
C LEU A 323 10.72 1.10 -1.24
N ASP A 324 11.29 1.91 -0.33
CA ASP A 324 10.92 3.31 -0.09
C ASP A 324 9.49 3.55 0.43
N ALA A 325 8.92 2.54 1.12
CA ALA A 325 7.55 2.61 1.62
C ALA A 325 7.32 3.81 2.57
N PHE A 326 8.23 4.06 3.52
CA PHE A 326 8.12 5.22 4.41
C PHE A 326 8.37 6.53 3.66
N GLY A 327 9.41 6.58 2.82
CA GLY A 327 9.79 7.78 2.10
C GLY A 327 8.68 8.30 1.18
N ILE A 328 7.91 7.40 0.57
CA ILE A 328 6.80 7.75 -0.33
C ILE A 328 5.48 7.86 0.44
N HIS A 329 5.07 6.82 1.19
CA HIS A 329 3.75 6.79 1.81
C HIS A 329 3.71 7.53 3.16
N GLY A 330 4.70 7.33 4.04
CA GLY A 330 4.74 8.02 5.32
C GLY A 330 4.93 9.53 5.17
N ILE A 331 5.95 9.95 4.42
CA ILE A 331 6.28 11.36 4.20
C ILE A 331 5.26 12.02 3.25
N GLY A 332 4.93 11.37 2.13
CA GLY A 332 3.95 11.89 1.17
C GLY A 332 2.55 12.04 1.77
N GLY A 333 2.10 11.05 2.56
CA GLY A 333 0.82 11.10 3.28
C GLY A 333 0.80 12.20 4.34
N THR A 334 1.91 12.40 5.08
CA THR A 334 2.06 13.49 6.06
C THR A 334 1.95 14.84 5.38
N TRP A 335 2.68 15.04 4.27
CA TRP A 335 2.55 16.27 3.49
C TRP A 335 1.12 16.46 2.99
N GLY A 336 0.50 15.42 2.44
CA GLY A 336 -0.87 15.48 1.95
C GLY A 336 -1.89 15.84 3.01
N SER A 337 -1.79 15.25 4.22
CA SER A 337 -2.65 15.58 5.36
C SER A 337 -2.52 17.06 5.77
N ILE A 338 -1.29 17.56 5.91
CA ILE A 338 -1.03 18.97 6.22
C ILE A 338 -1.55 19.87 5.08
N ALA A 339 -1.31 19.50 3.83
CA ALA A 339 -1.76 20.23 2.65
C ALA A 339 -3.30 20.32 2.59
N THR A 340 -4.02 19.28 2.99
CA THR A 340 -5.49 19.32 3.15
C THR A 340 -5.89 20.40 4.14
N GLY A 341 -5.22 20.48 5.29
CA GLY A 341 -5.46 21.54 6.29
C GLY A 341 -5.16 22.96 5.80
N ILE A 342 -4.34 23.09 4.76
CA ILE A 342 -3.97 24.39 4.18
C ILE A 342 -4.93 24.80 3.06
N TRP A 343 -5.24 23.90 2.09
CA TRP A 343 -5.91 24.23 0.83
C TRP A 343 -7.34 23.69 0.66
N ALA A 344 -7.87 22.92 1.61
CA ALA A 344 -9.25 22.46 1.52
C ALA A 344 -10.24 23.64 1.49
N THR A 345 -11.32 23.50 0.71
CA THR A 345 -12.37 24.52 0.61
C THR A 345 -13.74 23.89 0.44
N THR A 346 -14.72 24.48 1.10
CA THR A 346 -16.14 24.12 0.97
C THR A 346 -16.73 24.47 -0.41
N GLU A 347 -16.03 25.27 -1.22
CA GLU A 347 -16.41 25.52 -2.62
C GLU A 347 -16.25 24.28 -3.49
N VAL A 348 -15.25 23.41 -3.20
CA VAL A 348 -15.03 22.14 -3.88
C VAL A 348 -15.92 21.05 -3.28
N ASN A 349 -15.96 20.97 -1.96
CA ASN A 349 -16.77 20.00 -1.25
C ASN A 349 -17.46 20.64 -0.03
N PRO A 350 -18.77 20.94 -0.17
CA PRO A 350 -19.53 21.54 0.92
C PRO A 350 -19.60 20.72 2.20
N ALA A 351 -19.35 19.41 2.13
CA ALA A 351 -19.29 18.52 3.29
C ALA A 351 -17.93 18.56 4.01
N GLY A 352 -16.94 19.25 3.45
CA GLY A 352 -15.64 19.45 4.05
C GLY A 352 -15.60 20.69 4.97
N ALA A 353 -14.41 21.25 5.10
CA ALA A 353 -14.15 22.49 5.85
C ALA A 353 -13.13 23.34 5.11
N ASN A 354 -13.13 24.64 5.40
CA ASN A 354 -12.12 25.55 4.86
C ASN A 354 -10.79 25.41 5.60
N GLY A 355 -9.70 25.32 4.84
CA GLY A 355 -8.35 25.33 5.36
C GLY A 355 -7.78 26.73 5.59
N LEU A 356 -6.50 26.77 5.92
CA LEU A 356 -5.79 27.99 6.32
C LEU A 356 -5.89 29.11 5.28
N PHE A 357 -5.75 28.80 3.98
CA PHE A 357 -5.83 29.81 2.91
C PHE A 357 -7.26 30.28 2.61
N TYR A 358 -8.26 29.63 3.20
CA TYR A 358 -9.67 30.01 3.12
C TYR A 358 -10.22 30.50 4.46
N GLY A 359 -9.33 30.92 5.36
CA GLY A 359 -9.65 31.69 6.56
C GLY A 359 -9.93 30.88 7.84
N SER A 360 -9.62 29.56 7.86
CA SER A 360 -9.72 28.73 9.06
C SER A 360 -8.43 27.98 9.36
N SER A 361 -7.94 28.10 10.60
CA SER A 361 -6.83 27.29 11.10
C SER A 361 -7.26 25.97 11.74
N ASP A 362 -8.55 25.80 12.03
CA ASP A 362 -9.07 24.69 12.82
C ASP A 362 -8.85 23.35 12.11
N LEU A 363 -9.09 23.33 10.80
CA LEU A 363 -8.82 22.14 9.99
C LEU A 363 -7.32 21.76 10.01
N LEU A 364 -6.42 22.74 9.89
CA LEU A 364 -4.98 22.46 9.94
C LEU A 364 -4.59 21.86 11.30
N VAL A 365 -5.13 22.36 12.38
CA VAL A 365 -4.90 21.82 13.74
C VAL A 365 -5.44 20.37 13.82
N ALA A 366 -6.66 20.11 13.33
CA ALA A 366 -7.22 18.78 13.29
C ALA A 366 -6.35 17.80 12.47
N GLN A 367 -5.83 18.23 11.32
CA GLN A 367 -4.94 17.42 10.48
C GLN A 367 -3.61 17.11 11.17
N ILE A 368 -3.01 18.08 11.85
CA ILE A 368 -1.77 17.87 12.62
C ILE A 368 -2.00 16.86 13.75
N ILE A 369 -3.06 17.03 14.54
CA ILE A 369 -3.39 16.10 15.63
C ILE A 369 -3.62 14.70 15.07
N SER A 370 -4.40 14.57 14.02
CA SER A 370 -4.71 13.28 13.39
C SER A 370 -3.47 12.60 12.81
N THR A 371 -2.55 13.37 12.23
CA THR A 371 -1.25 12.89 11.79
C THR A 371 -0.43 12.32 12.95
N VAL A 372 -0.33 13.03 14.07
CA VAL A 372 0.38 12.57 15.28
C VAL A 372 -0.25 11.29 15.83
N VAL A 373 -1.58 11.22 15.88
CA VAL A 373 -2.31 10.02 16.32
C VAL A 373 -2.03 8.83 15.39
N ALA A 374 -2.03 9.03 14.07
CA ALA A 374 -1.71 7.99 13.09
C ALA A 374 -0.26 7.47 13.27
N TYR A 375 0.71 8.36 13.48
CA TYR A 375 2.09 7.98 13.80
C TYR A 375 2.18 7.17 15.09
N ALA A 376 1.53 7.63 16.16
CA ALA A 376 1.54 6.94 17.45
C ALA A 376 0.95 5.52 17.33
N LEU A 377 -0.21 5.38 16.70
CA LEU A 377 -0.85 4.09 16.48
C LEU A 377 0.04 3.16 15.63
N ALA A 378 0.57 3.66 14.52
CA ALA A 378 1.42 2.89 13.63
C ALA A 378 2.69 2.38 14.33
N ILE A 379 3.41 3.26 15.05
CA ILE A 379 4.64 2.88 15.75
C ILE A 379 4.34 1.91 16.88
N VAL A 380 3.47 2.30 17.80
CA VAL A 380 3.22 1.51 19.02
C VAL A 380 2.54 0.18 18.68
N GLY A 381 1.51 0.21 17.84
CA GLY A 381 0.78 -1.00 17.44
C GLY A 381 1.66 -1.98 16.66
N THR A 382 2.42 -1.50 15.67
CA THR A 382 3.36 -2.34 14.91
C THR A 382 4.45 -2.94 15.80
N PHE A 383 5.01 -2.14 16.72
CA PHE A 383 6.02 -2.62 17.67
C PHE A 383 5.45 -3.74 18.57
N ILE A 384 4.26 -3.54 19.12
CA ILE A 384 3.62 -4.53 20.00
C ILE A 384 3.33 -5.82 19.23
N ILE A 385 2.70 -5.74 18.06
CA ILE A 385 2.40 -6.91 17.23
C ILE A 385 3.69 -7.66 16.88
N PHE A 386 4.73 -6.95 16.40
CA PHE A 386 6.01 -7.56 16.07
C PHE A 386 6.63 -8.29 17.28
N LYS A 387 6.62 -7.68 18.47
CA LYS A 387 7.14 -8.29 19.67
C LYS A 387 6.35 -9.53 20.09
N ILE A 388 5.00 -9.47 20.00
CA ILE A 388 4.16 -10.63 20.32
C ILE A 388 4.47 -11.80 19.39
N ILE A 389 4.45 -11.60 18.07
CA ILE A 389 4.73 -12.70 17.14
C ILE A 389 6.15 -13.26 17.28
N SER A 390 7.12 -12.41 17.63
CA SER A 390 8.52 -12.83 17.86
C SER A 390 8.70 -13.75 19.08
N LEU A 391 7.72 -13.81 19.99
CA LEU A 391 7.74 -14.76 21.12
C LEU A 391 7.36 -16.17 20.69
N PHE A 392 6.60 -16.32 19.60
CA PHE A 392 6.02 -17.60 19.19
C PHE A 392 6.60 -18.14 17.89
N MET A 393 7.23 -17.29 17.07
CA MET A 393 7.78 -17.72 15.80
C MET A 393 9.00 -16.89 15.36
N THR A 394 9.81 -17.48 14.50
CA THR A 394 10.94 -16.80 13.87
C THR A 394 10.41 -15.87 12.77
N VAL A 395 10.61 -14.57 12.96
CA VAL A 395 10.11 -13.55 12.00
C VAL A 395 11.10 -13.34 10.86
N ARG A 396 12.40 -13.27 11.16
CA ARG A 396 13.43 -13.00 10.15
C ARG A 396 13.86 -14.27 9.44
N THR A 397 14.09 -14.17 8.13
CA THR A 397 14.77 -15.20 7.32
C THR A 397 16.18 -15.42 7.80
N ASP A 398 16.70 -16.64 7.66
CA ASP A 398 18.10 -16.93 7.99
C ASP A 398 19.04 -16.44 6.86
N LYS A 399 20.35 -16.41 7.16
CA LYS A 399 21.37 -15.92 6.22
C LYS A 399 21.44 -16.73 4.93
N ASN A 400 21.23 -18.05 5.01
CA ASN A 400 21.29 -18.91 3.83
C ASN A 400 20.08 -18.69 2.92
N GLU A 401 18.89 -18.57 3.48
CA GLU A 401 17.66 -18.20 2.75
C GLU A 401 17.81 -16.83 2.09
N GLU A 402 18.35 -15.82 2.80
CA GLU A 402 18.58 -14.50 2.23
C GLU A 402 19.61 -14.54 1.07
N ILE A 403 20.62 -15.43 1.15
CA ILE A 403 21.61 -15.65 0.07
C ILE A 403 21.01 -16.43 -1.08
N THR A 404 20.28 -17.52 -0.84
CA THR A 404 19.67 -18.37 -1.87
C THR A 404 18.51 -17.69 -2.57
N GLY A 405 17.71 -16.94 -1.83
CA GLY A 405 16.49 -16.28 -2.28
C GLY A 405 15.24 -16.94 -1.69
N LEU A 406 14.28 -16.10 -1.35
CA LEU A 406 13.03 -16.49 -0.71
C LEU A 406 12.08 -17.24 -1.65
N ASP A 407 12.18 -17.03 -2.96
CA ASP A 407 11.35 -17.76 -3.95
C ASP A 407 11.59 -19.28 -3.83
N ILE A 408 12.85 -19.69 -3.69
CA ILE A 408 13.20 -21.11 -3.46
C ILE A 408 12.96 -21.48 -1.99
N GLY A 409 13.42 -20.67 -1.05
CA GLY A 409 13.41 -21.01 0.39
C GLY A 409 12.00 -21.12 0.97
N GLU A 410 11.10 -20.21 0.61
CA GLU A 410 9.75 -20.14 1.16
C GLU A 410 8.69 -20.80 0.26
N HIS A 411 8.88 -20.82 -1.08
CA HIS A 411 7.86 -21.26 -2.03
C HIS A 411 8.29 -22.44 -2.91
N GLY A 412 9.59 -22.77 -2.98
CA GLY A 412 10.09 -23.85 -3.84
C GLY A 412 10.00 -23.54 -5.34
N GLU A 413 9.87 -22.28 -5.71
CA GLU A 413 9.62 -21.83 -7.08
C GLU A 413 10.73 -20.91 -7.59
N ARG A 414 10.83 -20.76 -8.92
CA ARG A 414 11.72 -19.79 -9.58
C ARG A 414 10.93 -18.92 -10.53
N GLY A 415 11.05 -17.59 -10.40
CA GLY A 415 10.39 -16.63 -11.27
C GLY A 415 10.94 -16.63 -12.71
N TYR A 416 12.21 -16.99 -12.89
CA TYR A 416 12.87 -16.98 -14.21
C TYR A 416 13.65 -18.25 -14.45
N ASN A 417 13.54 -18.79 -15.67
CA ASN A 417 14.34 -19.91 -16.16
C ASN A 417 15.30 -19.43 -17.25
N TYR A 418 16.44 -18.90 -16.84
CA TYR A 418 17.45 -18.34 -17.77
C TYR A 418 18.10 -19.39 -18.66
N ALA A 419 18.14 -20.68 -18.26
CA ALA A 419 18.70 -21.74 -19.06
C ALA A 419 17.93 -21.97 -20.39
N ILE A 420 16.61 -21.80 -20.38
CA ILE A 420 15.77 -21.86 -21.58
C ILE A 420 15.95 -20.60 -22.44
N MET A 421 16.10 -19.41 -21.80
CA MET A 421 16.22 -18.15 -22.51
C MET A 421 17.58 -17.95 -23.21
N SER A 422 18.64 -18.57 -22.71
CA SER A 422 19.99 -18.46 -23.29
C SER A 422 20.22 -19.32 -24.53
N GLY A 423 19.26 -20.16 -24.91
CA GLY A 423 19.38 -21.04 -26.09
C GLY A 423 20.54 -22.04 -25.99
N SER A 424 21.08 -22.27 -24.79
CA SER A 424 22.17 -23.22 -24.58
C SER A 424 21.64 -24.65 -24.83
N PRO A 425 22.19 -25.38 -25.82
CA PRO A 425 21.80 -26.79 -26.04
C PRO A 425 22.24 -27.73 -24.91
N PHE A 426 23.07 -27.23 -24.00
CA PHE A 426 23.47 -27.89 -22.76
C PHE A 426 22.80 -27.20 -21.57
N GLY A 427 21.45 -27.25 -21.52
CA GLY A 427 20.71 -26.81 -20.35
C GLY A 427 21.23 -27.54 -19.12
N GLU A 428 21.66 -26.81 -18.10
CA GLU A 428 21.81 -27.41 -16.77
C GLU A 428 20.51 -28.13 -16.45
N THR A 429 20.59 -29.41 -16.14
CA THR A 429 19.46 -30.21 -15.71
C THR A 429 18.70 -29.44 -14.63
N PRO A 430 17.37 -29.34 -14.74
CA PRO A 430 16.57 -28.72 -13.70
C PRO A 430 16.97 -29.34 -12.36
N ALA A 431 17.33 -28.50 -11.37
CA ALA A 431 17.55 -29.01 -10.03
C ALA A 431 16.29 -29.79 -9.62
N THR A 432 16.43 -31.07 -9.40
CA THR A 432 15.36 -31.99 -9.00
C THR A 432 14.69 -31.37 -7.77
N PRO A 433 13.36 -31.29 -7.68
CA PRO A 433 12.69 -30.85 -6.46
C PRO A 433 13.22 -31.64 -5.27
N LEU A 434 13.55 -30.97 -4.19
CA LEU A 434 14.17 -31.52 -2.97
C LEU A 434 13.38 -32.68 -2.30
N GLY A 435 12.32 -33.17 -2.91
CA GLY A 435 11.53 -34.32 -2.43
C GLY A 435 12.08 -35.72 -2.77
N ASN A 436 13.08 -35.87 -3.66
CA ASN A 436 13.55 -37.17 -4.13
C ASN A 436 15.06 -37.43 -3.96
N ALA A 437 15.76 -36.68 -3.12
CA ALA A 437 17.22 -36.86 -2.91
C ALA A 437 17.60 -38.11 -2.08
N SER A 438 16.63 -38.93 -1.62
CA SER A 438 16.91 -40.06 -0.75
C SER A 438 16.91 -41.44 -1.44
N LEU A 439 16.62 -41.54 -2.75
CA LEU A 439 16.49 -42.84 -3.43
C LEU A 439 17.56 -43.16 -4.49
N ASN A 440 18.44 -42.22 -4.84
CA ASN A 440 19.43 -42.48 -5.90
C ASN A 440 20.88 -42.77 -5.41
N ASN A 441 21.14 -42.79 -4.10
CA ASN A 441 22.49 -43.17 -3.60
C ASN A 441 22.72 -44.69 -3.46
N ALA A 442 21.73 -45.51 -3.77
CA ALA A 442 21.89 -46.99 -3.71
C ALA A 442 22.27 -47.65 -5.06
N ALA A 443 22.26 -46.90 -6.16
CA ALA A 443 22.48 -47.50 -7.49
C ALA A 443 23.88 -47.23 -8.08
N VAL A 444 24.74 -46.46 -7.45
CA VAL A 444 26.08 -46.11 -8.01
C VAL A 444 27.20 -46.98 -7.44
N ASN A 445 26.96 -47.84 -6.45
CA ASN A 445 28.00 -48.68 -5.83
C ASN A 445 28.06 -50.13 -6.35
N SER A 446 27.38 -50.48 -7.44
CA SER A 446 27.42 -51.86 -7.97
C SER A 446 28.07 -52.03 -9.36
N ALA A 447 28.75 -51.01 -9.89
CA ALA A 447 29.48 -51.14 -11.15
C ALA A 447 30.96 -50.70 -10.96
N GLY A 448 31.64 -51.36 -10.08
CA GLY A 448 33.08 -51.39 -10.04
C GLY A 448 33.57 -52.77 -10.44
N ILE A 449 34.59 -52.82 -11.28
CA ILE A 449 35.52 -53.90 -11.54
C ILE A 449 35.47 -54.42 -13.01
N ASN A 450 36.66 -54.32 -13.54
CA ASN A 450 37.27 -54.96 -14.74
C ASN A 450 37.20 -54.12 -16.02
N GLY A 451 38.31 -53.88 -16.63
CA GLY A 451 39.67 -54.33 -16.59
C GLY A 451 40.44 -53.85 -17.80
N ARG A 452 41.65 -53.60 -17.61
CA ARG A 452 42.85 -53.73 -18.46
C ARG A 452 42.73 -53.68 -20.00
N ASN A 453 43.63 -52.88 -20.52
CA ASN A 453 44.41 -53.04 -21.78
C ASN A 453 43.69 -52.76 -23.13
N LEU A 454 43.97 -51.66 -23.77
CA LEU A 454 45.01 -51.49 -24.86
C LEU A 454 45.00 -50.01 -25.27
#